data_6a8ec76256fbd156602f7ea024e13c6c
#
_entry.id   6a8ec76256fbd156602f7ea024e13c6c
#
_cell.length_a   1.000
_cell.length_b   1.000
_cell.length_c   1.000
_cell.angle_alpha   90.00
_cell.angle_beta   90.00
_cell.angle_gamma   90.00
#
_symmetry.space_group_name_H-M   'P 1'
#
loop_
_entity.id
_entity.type
_entity.pdbx_description
1 polymer ?
#
loop_
_entity_poly.entity_id
_entity_poly.type
_entity_poly.pdbx_seq_one_letter_code
_entity_poly.pdbx_strand_id
1 'polypeptide(L)'
;MVKLTSFIFFLLFWCAGCNSQIPETESVEEIAMDNTNFDTLTKTIHVFVALADNQYQGIVPVPAKIGNGQDPNNNLYWGCGYGIRTFFKKSSEWKLLKTRKLDSIRLERLIFKHQTKNYYLVADAYDGKYIEKCTGDFLSAASGQLNDTIHITNTTIGIKGNSKLVSYIGHDGLMDFELSKLYENADGKKRDCIILACISKDYFAPQVKAAKANPLVWTTGLMCPEAYTLHDALSGYVNNESDEQIRTRAALAYSKYQKCTVKAARNLLVTGW
;
A
#
# COMPACT_ATOMS: atom_id res chain seq x y z
N MET A 1 12.91 86.42 -3.15
CA MET A 1 12.16 85.54 -2.23
C MET A 1 11.01 84.93 -3.03
N VAL A 2 11.15 83.73 -3.50
CA VAL A 2 10.12 83.02 -4.26
C VAL A 2 9.79 81.74 -3.48
N LYS A 3 8.56 81.61 -3.03
CA LYS A 3 8.08 80.42 -2.33
C LYS A 3 7.70 79.33 -3.34
N LEU A 4 8.33 78.15 -3.19
CA LEU A 4 8.07 76.97 -3.98
C LEU A 4 7.00 76.14 -3.22
N THR A 5 5.80 76.03 -3.78
CA THR A 5 4.74 75.17 -3.28
C THR A 5 4.82 73.80 -3.93
N SER A 6 5.07 72.76 -3.12
CA SER A 6 5.17 71.39 -3.55
C SER A 6 3.75 70.78 -3.62
N PHE A 7 3.38 70.32 -4.81
CA PHE A 7 2.12 69.53 -5.04
C PHE A 7 2.43 68.06 -4.89
N ILE A 8 1.88 67.43 -3.86
CA ILE A 8 1.97 65.99 -3.66
C ILE A 8 0.78 65.34 -4.39
N PHE A 9 1.09 64.58 -5.43
CA PHE A 9 0.13 63.76 -6.15
C PHE A 9 -0.03 62.41 -5.43
N PHE A 10 -1.21 62.16 -4.84
CA PHE A 10 -1.56 60.86 -4.23
C PHE A 10 -2.05 59.96 -5.35
N LEU A 11 -1.23 58.99 -5.77
CA LEU A 11 -1.61 57.88 -6.65
C LEU A 11 -2.25 56.77 -5.78
N LEU A 12 -3.57 56.65 -5.85
CA LEU A 12 -4.31 55.51 -5.33
C LEU A 12 -4.06 54.27 -6.23
N PHE A 13 -3.20 53.37 -5.76
CA PHE A 13 -3.07 52.04 -6.35
C PHE A 13 -4.25 51.19 -5.89
N TRP A 14 -5.15 50.90 -6.82
CA TRP A 14 -6.21 49.88 -6.62
C TRP A 14 -5.60 48.51 -6.82
N CYS A 15 -5.22 47.85 -5.73
CA CYS A 15 -4.85 46.43 -5.77
C CYS A 15 -6.11 45.61 -5.99
N ALA A 16 -6.30 45.12 -7.22
CA ALA A 16 -7.22 44.03 -7.49
C ALA A 16 -6.69 42.76 -6.78
N GLY A 17 -7.32 42.36 -5.67
CA GLY A 17 -7.01 41.14 -4.96
C GLY A 17 -7.34 39.95 -5.83
N CYS A 18 -6.34 39.29 -6.40
CA CYS A 18 -6.49 37.93 -6.90
C CYS A 18 -6.77 37.01 -5.69
N ASN A 19 -8.00 36.62 -5.54
CA ASN A 19 -8.41 35.61 -4.59
C ASN A 19 -7.95 34.23 -5.15
N SER A 20 -6.68 33.86 -4.91
CA SER A 20 -6.22 32.50 -5.15
C SER A 20 -6.86 31.61 -4.09
N GLN A 21 -7.92 30.90 -4.48
CA GLN A 21 -8.43 29.78 -3.70
C GLN A 21 -7.30 28.76 -3.56
N ILE A 22 -6.74 28.67 -2.36
CA ILE A 22 -5.86 27.56 -1.96
C ILE A 22 -6.75 26.31 -1.99
N PRO A 23 -6.36 25.24 -2.74
CA PRO A 23 -7.16 24.00 -2.70
C PRO A 23 -7.19 23.50 -1.26
N GLU A 24 -8.39 23.31 -0.73
CA GLU A 24 -8.61 22.68 0.57
C GLU A 24 -7.86 21.35 0.63
N THR A 25 -6.86 21.28 1.48
CA THR A 25 -6.16 20.04 1.78
C THR A 25 -7.15 19.14 2.52
N GLU A 26 -7.62 18.05 1.90
CA GLU A 26 -8.50 17.07 2.54
C GLU A 26 -7.90 16.68 3.90
N SER A 27 -8.56 17.02 5.01
CA SER A 27 -8.12 16.64 6.34
C SER A 27 -8.39 15.14 6.53
N VAL A 28 -7.39 14.42 7.03
CA VAL A 28 -7.51 13.00 7.39
C VAL A 28 -7.29 12.89 8.88
N GLU A 29 -8.36 12.64 9.62
CA GLU A 29 -8.31 12.33 11.04
C GLU A 29 -8.58 10.85 11.26
N GLU A 30 -7.72 10.17 11.99
CA GLU A 30 -7.91 8.79 12.42
C GLU A 30 -8.41 8.84 13.86
N ILE A 31 -9.73 8.74 14.02
CA ILE A 31 -10.36 8.61 15.32
C ILE A 31 -10.58 7.12 15.54
N ALA A 32 -10.14 6.60 16.68
CA ALA A 32 -10.50 5.25 17.11
C ALA A 32 -12.01 5.23 17.35
N MET A 33 -12.77 4.79 16.34
CA MET A 33 -14.23 4.70 16.39
C MET A 33 -14.68 3.24 16.30
N ASP A 34 -15.93 3.02 16.67
CA ASP A 34 -16.63 1.75 16.50
C ASP A 34 -16.39 1.19 15.09
N ASN A 35 -15.68 0.05 15.03
CA ASN A 35 -15.17 -0.59 13.81
C ASN A 35 -16.27 -1.07 12.84
N THR A 36 -17.53 -0.73 13.07
CA THR A 36 -18.68 -1.25 12.32
C THR A 36 -19.31 -0.22 11.37
N ASN A 37 -19.12 1.07 11.60
CA ASN A 37 -19.78 2.13 10.81
C ASN A 37 -18.81 2.82 9.85
N PHE A 38 -18.74 2.32 8.60
CA PHE A 38 -17.95 2.91 7.52
C PHE A 38 -18.69 2.84 6.19
N ASP A 39 -18.30 3.70 5.24
CA ASP A 39 -18.87 3.71 3.90
C ASP A 39 -18.52 2.43 3.13
N THR A 40 -19.52 1.55 2.98
CA THR A 40 -19.38 0.28 2.26
C THR A 40 -19.36 0.43 0.74
N LEU A 41 -19.74 1.60 0.20
CA LEU A 41 -19.68 1.92 -1.23
C LEU A 41 -18.28 2.31 -1.65
N THR A 42 -17.49 2.86 -0.72
CA THR A 42 -16.08 3.17 -0.93
C THR A 42 -15.24 1.91 -0.70
N LYS A 43 -14.54 1.50 -1.73
CA LYS A 43 -13.70 0.29 -1.69
C LYS A 43 -12.29 0.64 -1.22
N THR A 44 -11.71 -0.23 -0.41
CA THR A 44 -10.34 -0.08 0.09
C THR A 44 -9.48 -1.26 -0.26
N ILE A 45 -8.20 -0.95 -0.45
CA ILE A 45 -7.08 -1.89 -0.60
C ILE A 45 -6.12 -1.61 0.54
N HIS A 46 -5.75 -2.61 1.34
CA HIS A 46 -4.77 -2.44 2.41
C HIS A 46 -3.50 -3.25 2.12
N VAL A 47 -2.36 -2.57 2.11
CA VAL A 47 -1.04 -3.14 1.79
C VAL A 47 -0.17 -3.18 3.05
N PHE A 48 0.23 -4.36 3.44
CA PHE A 48 1.14 -4.64 4.55
C PHE A 48 2.54 -4.85 3.99
N VAL A 49 3.49 -3.98 4.32
CA VAL A 49 4.85 -4.03 3.79
C VAL A 49 5.83 -4.35 4.91
N ALA A 50 6.37 -5.56 4.93
CA ALA A 50 7.50 -5.91 5.78
C ALA A 50 8.78 -5.32 5.15
N LEU A 51 9.36 -4.28 5.75
CA LEU A 51 10.57 -3.65 5.23
C LEU A 51 11.71 -4.66 5.14
N ALA A 52 12.51 -4.60 4.07
CA ALA A 52 13.69 -5.45 3.92
C ALA A 52 14.68 -5.23 5.06
N ASP A 53 15.11 -6.28 5.71
CA ASP A 53 16.02 -6.20 6.86
C ASP A 53 17.10 -7.27 6.79
N ASN A 54 18.33 -6.84 6.50
CA ASN A 54 19.49 -7.74 6.43
C ASN A 54 19.85 -8.39 7.77
N GLN A 55 19.40 -7.81 8.88
CA GLN A 55 19.77 -8.27 10.23
C GLN A 55 18.76 -9.26 10.81
N TYR A 56 17.47 -9.05 10.52
CA TYR A 56 16.40 -9.76 11.22
C TYR A 56 15.55 -10.67 10.30
N GLN A 57 15.92 -10.81 9.04
CA GLN A 57 15.20 -11.64 8.07
C GLN A 57 16.19 -12.52 7.29
N GLY A 58 15.74 -13.72 6.89
CA GLY A 58 16.52 -14.66 6.06
C GLY A 58 16.64 -14.26 4.59
N ILE A 59 16.61 -12.96 4.28
CA ILE A 59 16.74 -12.47 2.89
C ILE A 59 18.18 -12.66 2.36
N VAL A 60 18.28 -12.75 1.04
CA VAL A 60 19.58 -12.53 0.39
C VAL A 60 20.01 -11.10 0.71
N PRO A 61 21.20 -10.89 1.33
CA PRO A 61 21.60 -9.55 1.76
C PRO A 61 21.64 -8.55 0.60
N VAL A 62 21.04 -7.40 0.80
CA VAL A 62 21.10 -6.25 -0.12
C VAL A 62 22.05 -5.19 0.45
N PRO A 63 22.46 -4.16 -0.33
CA PRO A 63 23.27 -3.08 0.21
C PRO A 63 22.69 -2.51 1.51
N ALA A 64 23.54 -2.30 2.53
CA ALA A 64 23.15 -1.98 3.90
C ALA A 64 22.12 -0.83 4.00
N LYS A 65 22.26 0.21 3.16
CA LYS A 65 21.36 1.36 3.16
C LYS A 65 19.91 0.98 2.84
N ILE A 66 19.70 0.05 1.91
CA ILE A 66 18.36 -0.35 1.45
C ILE A 66 17.83 -1.57 2.20
N GLY A 67 18.67 -2.30 2.90
CA GLY A 67 18.35 -3.44 3.75
C GLY A 67 18.27 -3.10 5.24
N ASN A 68 18.02 -1.85 5.59
CA ASN A 68 17.75 -1.42 6.95
C ASN A 68 16.24 -1.35 7.17
N GLY A 69 15.69 -2.31 7.90
CA GLY A 69 14.25 -2.42 8.17
C GLY A 69 13.69 -1.32 9.08
N GLN A 70 14.55 -0.55 9.73
CA GLN A 70 14.19 0.57 10.61
C GLN A 70 14.20 1.93 9.89
N ASP A 71 14.66 1.97 8.63
CA ASP A 71 14.71 3.19 7.82
C ASP A 71 13.76 3.14 6.62
N PRO A 72 12.49 3.54 6.78
CA PRO A 72 11.55 3.55 5.67
C PRO A 72 11.94 4.50 4.54
N ASN A 73 12.83 5.49 4.80
CA ASN A 73 13.20 6.47 3.78
C ASN A 73 14.08 5.87 2.66
N ASN A 74 14.95 4.95 3.02
CA ASN A 74 15.87 4.32 2.08
C ASN A 74 15.53 2.85 1.79
N ASN A 75 14.58 2.24 2.49
CA ASN A 75 14.31 0.82 2.39
C ASN A 75 13.89 0.37 0.98
N LEU A 76 14.35 -0.81 0.58
CA LEU A 76 14.13 -1.42 -0.74
C LEU A 76 12.66 -1.46 -1.13
N TYR A 77 11.77 -1.91 -0.21
CA TYR A 77 10.35 -2.11 -0.50
C TYR A 77 9.49 -0.87 -0.27
N TRP A 78 10.07 0.23 0.27
CA TRP A 78 9.30 1.42 0.62
C TRP A 78 9.82 2.72 -0.01
N GLY A 79 10.99 3.18 0.42
CA GLY A 79 11.55 4.49 0.05
C GLY A 79 12.41 4.48 -1.20
N CYS A 80 12.95 3.35 -1.62
CA CYS A 80 13.69 3.20 -2.87
C CYS A 80 12.83 3.47 -4.10
N GLY A 81 13.45 3.62 -5.27
CA GLY A 81 12.80 4.02 -6.51
C GLY A 81 11.61 3.16 -6.93
N TYR A 82 11.65 1.86 -6.62
CA TYR A 82 10.60 0.88 -6.88
C TYR A 82 9.88 0.41 -5.61
N GLY A 83 10.14 1.04 -4.46
CA GLY A 83 9.38 0.81 -3.24
C GLY A 83 7.99 1.45 -3.29
N ILE A 84 7.08 0.95 -2.47
CA ILE A 84 5.65 1.34 -2.46
C ILE A 84 5.48 2.86 -2.38
N ARG A 85 6.15 3.52 -1.43
CA ARG A 85 6.03 4.97 -1.25
C ARG A 85 6.43 5.74 -2.50
N THR A 86 7.60 5.45 -3.02
CA THR A 86 8.19 6.22 -4.12
C THR A 86 7.48 5.94 -5.45
N PHE A 87 7.10 4.69 -5.70
CA PHE A 87 6.46 4.29 -6.94
C PHE A 87 5.02 4.83 -7.03
N PHE A 88 4.21 4.63 -5.98
CA PHE A 88 2.82 5.11 -5.98
C PHE A 88 2.71 6.63 -5.95
N LYS A 89 3.64 7.36 -5.32
CA LYS A 89 3.69 8.82 -5.41
C LYS A 89 3.89 9.36 -6.83
N LYS A 90 4.51 8.57 -7.71
CA LYS A 90 4.73 8.93 -9.13
C LYS A 90 3.62 8.44 -10.06
N SER A 91 2.67 7.68 -9.53
CA SER A 91 1.58 7.13 -10.32
C SER A 91 0.64 8.23 -10.82
N SER A 92 0.20 8.12 -12.07
CA SER A 92 -0.89 8.94 -12.62
C SER A 92 -2.28 8.45 -12.20
N GLU A 93 -2.39 7.24 -11.62
CA GLU A 93 -3.67 6.66 -11.20
C GLU A 93 -4.00 6.96 -9.73
N TRP A 94 -2.98 7.16 -8.89
CA TRP A 94 -3.11 7.32 -7.46
C TRP A 94 -2.61 8.68 -6.97
N LYS A 95 -3.46 9.42 -6.24
CA LYS A 95 -3.09 10.67 -5.58
C LYS A 95 -2.82 10.41 -4.10
N LEU A 96 -1.62 10.76 -3.62
CA LEU A 96 -1.31 10.72 -2.20
C LEU A 96 -2.13 11.79 -1.47
N LEU A 97 -2.90 11.39 -0.46
CA LEU A 97 -3.65 12.28 0.43
C LEU A 97 -2.87 12.58 1.70
N LYS A 98 -2.31 11.55 2.34
CA LYS A 98 -1.64 11.69 3.63
C LYS A 98 -0.49 10.70 3.80
N THR A 99 0.55 11.17 4.48
CA THR A 99 1.62 10.36 5.09
C THR A 99 1.56 10.54 6.60
N ARG A 100 1.58 9.44 7.36
CA ARG A 100 1.59 9.46 8.83
C ARG A 100 2.70 8.59 9.37
N LYS A 101 3.40 9.07 10.39
CA LYS A 101 4.16 8.21 11.30
C LYS A 101 3.17 7.55 12.26
N LEU A 102 3.33 6.26 12.52
CA LEU A 102 2.47 5.51 13.42
C LEU A 102 3.17 5.21 14.75
N ASP A 103 3.81 4.07 14.85
CA ASP A 103 4.45 3.59 16.08
C ASP A 103 5.82 2.94 15.79
N SER A 104 6.42 2.28 16.77
CA SER A 104 7.73 1.63 16.62
C SER A 104 7.69 0.32 15.82
N ILE A 105 6.52 -0.22 15.54
CA ILE A 105 6.32 -1.45 14.76
C ILE A 105 5.84 -1.11 13.36
N ARG A 106 4.87 -0.20 13.25
CA ARG A 106 4.34 0.33 11.98
C ARG A 106 4.89 1.73 11.80
N LEU A 107 5.98 1.86 11.10
CA LEU A 107 6.76 3.10 11.04
C LEU A 107 6.05 4.22 10.28
N GLU A 108 5.39 3.88 9.18
CA GLU A 108 4.74 4.87 8.30
C GLU A 108 3.47 4.30 7.67
N ARG A 109 2.44 5.13 7.53
CA ARG A 109 1.23 4.87 6.75
C ARG A 109 1.10 5.88 5.63
N LEU A 110 0.71 5.39 4.45
CA LEU A 110 0.33 6.20 3.30
C LEU A 110 -1.13 5.96 2.99
N ILE A 111 -1.83 7.05 2.63
CA ILE A 111 -3.22 6.99 2.18
C ILE A 111 -3.28 7.63 0.80
N PHE A 112 -3.68 6.84 -0.19
CA PHE A 112 -3.90 7.29 -1.56
C PHE A 112 -5.37 7.17 -1.92
N LYS A 113 -5.82 8.06 -2.82
CA LYS A 113 -7.11 7.98 -3.50
C LYS A 113 -6.88 7.72 -4.98
N HIS A 114 -7.63 6.79 -5.55
CA HIS A 114 -7.62 6.59 -7.00
C HIS A 114 -8.28 7.79 -7.69
N GLN A 115 -7.66 8.28 -8.77
CA GLN A 115 -8.07 9.55 -9.38
C GLN A 115 -9.45 9.50 -10.05
N THR A 116 -9.87 8.35 -10.55
CA THR A 116 -11.10 8.20 -11.34
C THR A 116 -12.08 7.14 -10.79
N LYS A 117 -11.66 6.30 -9.85
CA LYS A 117 -12.46 5.22 -9.27
C LYS A 117 -12.67 5.45 -7.78
N ASN A 118 -13.78 4.95 -7.22
CA ASN A 118 -14.06 5.06 -5.78
C ASN A 118 -13.27 4.02 -4.97
N TYR A 119 -11.94 4.15 -5.02
CA TYR A 119 -10.99 3.31 -4.30
C TYR A 119 -10.01 4.13 -3.51
N TYR A 120 -9.70 3.67 -2.30
CA TYR A 120 -8.55 4.12 -1.50
C TYR A 120 -7.55 2.99 -1.36
N LEU A 121 -6.27 3.35 -1.35
CA LEU A 121 -5.18 2.45 -1.02
C LEU A 121 -4.52 2.97 0.26
N VAL A 122 -4.48 2.11 1.27
CA VAL A 122 -3.75 2.34 2.52
C VAL A 122 -2.57 1.39 2.55
N ALA A 123 -1.37 1.91 2.77
CA ALA A 123 -0.16 1.09 2.86
C ALA A 123 0.56 1.38 4.17
N ASP A 124 0.90 0.32 4.91
CA ASP A 124 1.63 0.38 6.18
C ASP A 124 3.02 -0.24 6.03
N ALA A 125 4.07 0.54 6.36
CA ALA A 125 5.43 0.05 6.46
C ALA A 125 5.70 -0.48 7.86
N TYR A 126 5.97 -1.78 7.97
CA TYR A 126 6.39 -2.42 9.22
C TYR A 126 7.91 -2.44 9.32
N ASP A 127 8.45 -2.11 10.48
CA ASP A 127 9.85 -2.36 10.81
C ASP A 127 10.19 -3.83 10.50
N GLY A 128 11.24 -4.05 9.73
CA GLY A 128 11.64 -5.38 9.26
C GLY A 128 11.90 -6.40 10.36
N LYS A 129 12.32 -5.93 11.54
CA LYS A 129 12.46 -6.76 12.75
C LYS A 129 11.14 -7.41 13.19
N TYR A 130 10.01 -6.77 12.90
CA TYR A 130 8.69 -7.27 13.29
C TYR A 130 7.93 -7.91 12.12
N ILE A 131 8.63 -8.60 11.23
CA ILE A 131 8.04 -9.29 10.07
C ILE A 131 6.97 -10.31 10.49
N GLU A 132 7.13 -11.01 11.61
CA GLU A 132 6.12 -11.94 12.15
C GLU A 132 4.82 -11.21 12.47
N LYS A 133 4.91 -10.00 13.08
CA LYS A 133 3.75 -9.16 13.34
C LYS A 133 3.08 -8.67 12.06
N CYS A 134 3.86 -8.26 11.05
CA CYS A 134 3.33 -7.85 9.74
C CYS A 134 2.58 -9.00 9.05
N THR A 135 3.16 -10.20 9.05
CA THR A 135 2.55 -11.42 8.51
C THR A 135 1.26 -11.77 9.25
N GLY A 136 1.27 -11.74 10.59
CA GLY A 136 0.11 -12.01 11.43
C GLY A 136 -1.01 -10.99 11.24
N ASP A 137 -0.69 -9.69 11.11
CA ASP A 137 -1.67 -8.63 10.85
C ASP A 137 -2.30 -8.76 9.45
N PHE A 138 -1.49 -9.09 8.43
CA PHE A 138 -2.00 -9.40 7.09
C PHE A 138 -2.98 -10.58 7.12
N LEU A 139 -2.63 -11.68 7.75
CA LEU A 139 -3.47 -12.88 7.84
C LEU A 139 -4.74 -12.64 8.69
N SER A 140 -4.61 -11.88 9.78
CA SER A 140 -5.76 -11.45 10.59
C SER A 140 -6.72 -10.55 9.79
N ALA A 141 -6.18 -9.69 8.94
CA ALA A 141 -6.99 -8.87 8.03
C ALA A 141 -7.65 -9.73 6.94
N ALA A 142 -6.90 -10.64 6.32
CA ALA A 142 -7.42 -11.55 5.29
C ALA A 142 -8.57 -12.43 5.81
N SER A 143 -8.49 -12.86 7.09
CA SER A 143 -9.50 -13.68 7.75
C SER A 143 -10.65 -12.90 8.40
N GLY A 144 -10.60 -11.57 8.44
CA GLY A 144 -11.60 -10.72 9.10
C GLY A 144 -11.49 -10.65 10.63
N GLN A 145 -10.40 -11.19 11.22
CA GLN A 145 -10.14 -11.11 12.66
C GLN A 145 -9.61 -9.75 13.09
N LEU A 146 -9.04 -8.97 12.18
CA LEU A 146 -8.49 -7.63 12.44
C LEU A 146 -9.17 -6.61 11.53
N ASN A 147 -10.12 -5.88 12.08
CA ASN A 147 -10.88 -4.84 11.38
C ASN A 147 -10.52 -3.46 11.94
N ASP A 148 -10.58 -2.42 11.09
CA ASP A 148 -10.30 -1.05 11.49
C ASP A 148 -10.91 -0.06 10.49
N THR A 149 -10.91 1.23 10.83
CA THR A 149 -11.43 2.32 9.98
C THR A 149 -10.49 3.52 9.99
N ILE A 150 -10.60 4.35 8.95
CA ILE A 150 -9.95 5.66 8.89
C ILE A 150 -11.00 6.70 8.51
N HIS A 151 -11.05 7.79 9.26
CA HIS A 151 -11.85 8.95 8.91
C HIS A 151 -11.06 9.88 7.97
N ILE A 152 -11.65 10.20 6.81
CA ILE A 152 -11.08 11.08 5.79
C ILE A 152 -12.10 12.17 5.50
N THR A 153 -11.83 13.41 5.92
CA THR A 153 -12.68 14.59 5.74
C THR A 153 -14.17 14.31 6.02
N ASN A 154 -14.91 13.80 5.06
CA ASN A 154 -16.35 13.56 5.13
C ASN A 154 -16.72 12.08 4.98
N THR A 155 -15.76 11.16 4.99
CA THR A 155 -16.02 9.73 4.78
C THR A 155 -15.20 8.88 5.74
N THR A 156 -15.79 7.82 6.28
CA THR A 156 -15.06 6.80 7.03
C THR A 156 -14.87 5.59 6.14
N ILE A 157 -13.63 5.21 5.88
CA ILE A 157 -13.28 4.05 5.07
C ILE A 157 -12.88 2.86 5.95
N GLY A 158 -13.30 1.65 5.56
CA GLY A 158 -12.87 0.43 6.23
C GLY A 158 -11.49 0.00 5.76
N ILE A 159 -10.60 -0.35 6.68
CA ILE A 159 -9.26 -0.86 6.40
C ILE A 159 -9.02 -2.21 7.07
N LYS A 160 -7.86 -2.81 6.83
CA LYS A 160 -7.55 -4.17 7.30
C LYS A 160 -8.59 -5.17 6.80
N GLY A 161 -9.26 -5.92 7.68
CA GLY A 161 -10.30 -6.86 7.30
C GLY A 161 -11.59 -6.21 6.77
N ASN A 162 -11.78 -4.90 6.92
CA ASN A 162 -12.83 -4.15 6.25
C ASN A 162 -12.50 -3.79 4.79
N SER A 163 -11.27 -4.07 4.33
CA SER A 163 -10.85 -3.86 2.94
C SER A 163 -11.42 -4.92 1.99
N LYS A 164 -11.58 -4.59 0.73
CA LYS A 164 -11.95 -5.53 -0.34
C LYS A 164 -10.79 -6.42 -0.75
N LEU A 165 -9.59 -5.84 -0.75
CA LEU A 165 -8.33 -6.51 -1.06
C LEU A 165 -7.30 -6.19 0.02
N VAL A 166 -6.59 -7.23 0.47
CA VAL A 166 -5.42 -7.11 1.33
C VAL A 166 -4.18 -7.61 0.59
N SER A 167 -3.04 -6.92 0.74
CA SER A 167 -1.80 -7.33 0.08
C SER A 167 -0.66 -7.42 1.07
N TYR A 168 0.19 -8.43 0.92
CA TYR A 168 1.46 -8.56 1.63
C TYR A 168 2.61 -8.34 0.65
N ILE A 169 3.60 -7.56 1.05
CA ILE A 169 4.82 -7.29 0.30
C ILE A 169 6.02 -7.38 1.22
N GLY A 170 7.02 -8.14 0.82
CA GLY A 170 8.26 -8.27 1.59
C GLY A 170 8.91 -9.65 1.44
N HIS A 171 9.86 -9.91 2.33
CA HIS A 171 10.37 -11.26 2.52
C HIS A 171 9.23 -12.20 2.94
N ASP A 172 9.28 -13.45 2.51
CA ASP A 172 8.37 -14.48 3.02
C ASP A 172 8.85 -14.94 4.40
N GLY A 173 8.28 -14.31 5.45
CA GLY A 173 8.65 -14.65 6.83
C GLY A 173 8.31 -16.09 7.21
N LEU A 174 7.36 -16.73 6.53
CA LEU A 174 7.02 -18.14 6.79
C LEU A 174 8.11 -19.12 6.32
N MET A 175 9.14 -18.62 5.63
CA MET A 175 10.39 -19.36 5.40
C MET A 175 11.30 -19.38 6.65
N ASP A 176 11.16 -18.39 7.56
CA ASP A 176 12.02 -18.20 8.72
C ASP A 176 11.37 -18.63 10.04
N PHE A 177 10.03 -18.60 10.12
CA PHE A 177 9.28 -18.94 11.34
C PHE A 177 7.96 -19.66 11.03
N GLU A 178 7.45 -20.39 12.02
CA GLU A 178 6.14 -21.01 11.97
C GLU A 178 5.11 -20.19 12.76
N LEU A 179 3.89 -20.13 12.26
CA LEU A 179 2.77 -19.51 12.98
C LEU A 179 2.15 -20.50 13.96
N SER A 180 1.86 -20.04 15.16
CA SER A 180 1.28 -20.85 16.24
C SER A 180 -0.19 -21.24 16.01
N LYS A 181 -0.85 -20.65 15.02
CA LYS A 181 -2.28 -20.89 14.72
C LYS A 181 -2.61 -20.70 13.24
N LEU A 182 -3.76 -21.25 12.83
CA LEU A 182 -4.41 -20.86 11.58
C LEU A 182 -5.31 -19.64 11.79
N TYR A 183 -5.33 -18.76 10.79
CA TYR A 183 -6.18 -17.58 10.79
C TYR A 183 -7.50 -17.90 10.07
N GLU A 184 -8.42 -18.54 10.81
CA GLU A 184 -9.71 -18.93 10.26
C GLU A 184 -10.61 -17.73 9.98
N ASN A 185 -11.43 -17.81 8.92
CA ASN A 185 -12.37 -16.77 8.55
C ASN A 185 -13.37 -16.51 9.67
N ALA A 186 -13.38 -15.27 10.20
CA ALA A 186 -14.15 -14.90 11.38
C ALA A 186 -15.54 -14.29 11.08
N ASP A 187 -15.74 -13.74 9.86
CA ASP A 187 -16.94 -12.95 9.55
C ASP A 187 -17.71 -13.46 8.31
N GLY A 188 -17.30 -14.59 7.75
CA GLY A 188 -17.94 -15.19 6.57
C GLY A 188 -17.67 -14.44 5.25
N LYS A 189 -16.96 -13.30 5.26
CA LYS A 189 -16.69 -12.53 4.05
C LYS A 189 -15.48 -13.08 3.32
N LYS A 190 -15.57 -13.13 2.00
CA LYS A 190 -14.43 -13.42 1.13
C LYS A 190 -13.69 -12.14 0.81
N ARG A 191 -12.37 -12.15 0.94
CA ARG A 191 -11.47 -11.06 0.59
C ARG A 191 -10.52 -11.49 -0.50
N ASP A 192 -10.19 -10.59 -1.41
CA ASP A 192 -9.13 -10.82 -2.37
C ASP A 192 -7.78 -10.58 -1.70
N CYS A 193 -6.76 -11.35 -2.09
CA CYS A 193 -5.40 -11.13 -1.60
C CYS A 193 -4.35 -11.17 -2.73
N ILE A 194 -3.31 -10.36 -2.57
CA ILE A 194 -2.10 -10.37 -3.39
C ILE A 194 -0.92 -10.56 -2.44
N ILE A 195 -0.08 -11.56 -2.69
CA ILE A 195 1.06 -11.89 -1.83
C ILE A 195 2.33 -11.89 -2.68
N LEU A 196 3.07 -10.80 -2.62
CA LEU A 196 4.34 -10.62 -3.32
C LEU A 196 5.47 -10.89 -2.34
N ALA A 197 5.82 -12.16 -2.21
CA ALA A 197 6.91 -12.71 -1.42
C ALA A 197 7.45 -13.98 -2.10
N CYS A 198 8.64 -14.42 -1.75
CA CYS A 198 9.24 -15.61 -2.34
C CYS A 198 8.41 -16.86 -2.05
N ILE A 199 8.14 -17.70 -3.05
CA ILE A 199 7.44 -18.99 -2.93
C ILE A 199 6.13 -18.89 -2.13
N SER A 200 5.47 -17.72 -2.17
CA SER A 200 4.34 -17.41 -1.29
C SER A 200 3.14 -18.33 -1.47
N LYS A 201 2.97 -18.95 -2.64
CA LYS A 201 1.91 -19.94 -2.86
C LYS A 201 2.04 -21.11 -1.90
N ASP A 202 3.23 -21.66 -1.74
CA ASP A 202 3.43 -22.87 -0.93
C ASP A 202 3.35 -22.54 0.57
N TYR A 203 4.01 -21.47 1.01
CA TYR A 203 4.07 -21.11 2.41
C TYR A 203 2.76 -20.52 2.96
N PHE A 204 2.09 -19.66 2.19
CA PHE A 204 0.85 -19.02 2.63
C PHE A 204 -0.41 -19.86 2.37
N ALA A 205 -0.37 -20.91 1.54
CA ALA A 205 -1.57 -21.66 1.13
C ALA A 205 -2.42 -22.16 2.30
N PRO A 206 -1.87 -22.78 3.39
CA PRO A 206 -2.68 -23.22 4.51
C PRO A 206 -3.45 -22.07 5.16
N GLN A 207 -2.80 -20.94 5.35
CA GLN A 207 -3.37 -19.74 5.99
C GLN A 207 -4.45 -19.08 5.11
N VAL A 208 -4.18 -18.90 3.82
CA VAL A 208 -5.12 -18.31 2.85
C VAL A 208 -6.37 -19.18 2.70
N LYS A 209 -6.22 -20.53 2.75
CA LYS A 209 -7.34 -21.46 2.79
C LYS A 209 -8.19 -21.29 4.04
N ALA A 210 -7.57 -21.26 5.22
CA ALA A 210 -8.27 -21.07 6.50
C ALA A 210 -9.01 -19.72 6.53
N ALA A 211 -8.39 -18.65 6.02
CA ALA A 211 -8.99 -17.33 5.89
C ALA A 211 -10.13 -17.28 4.86
N LYS A 212 -10.29 -18.29 4.00
CA LYS A 212 -11.20 -18.29 2.83
C LYS A 212 -10.96 -17.11 1.90
N ALA A 213 -9.73 -16.60 1.84
CA ALA A 213 -9.35 -15.52 0.95
C ALA A 213 -9.14 -16.02 -0.49
N ASN A 214 -9.29 -15.12 -1.47
CA ASN A 214 -9.08 -15.42 -2.88
C ASN A 214 -7.70 -14.91 -3.34
N PRO A 215 -6.75 -15.81 -3.65
CA PRO A 215 -5.42 -15.38 -4.09
C PRO A 215 -5.44 -14.94 -5.55
N LEU A 216 -5.44 -13.62 -5.77
CA LEU A 216 -5.40 -13.02 -7.11
C LEU A 216 -4.02 -13.11 -7.74
N VAL A 217 -2.96 -12.86 -6.96
CA VAL A 217 -1.57 -12.99 -7.41
C VAL A 217 -0.71 -13.45 -6.24
N TRP A 218 0.04 -14.52 -6.43
CA TRP A 218 1.09 -15.01 -5.55
C TRP A 218 2.19 -15.70 -6.35
N THR A 219 3.22 -16.21 -5.72
CA THR A 219 4.43 -16.64 -6.40
C THR A 219 4.74 -18.12 -6.18
N THR A 220 5.35 -18.74 -7.19
CA THR A 220 5.82 -20.13 -7.15
C THR A 220 7.34 -20.24 -7.00
N GLY A 221 8.06 -19.12 -6.88
CA GLY A 221 9.53 -19.10 -6.82
C GLY A 221 10.03 -17.81 -6.15
N LEU A 222 11.36 -17.62 -6.18
CA LEU A 222 11.99 -16.42 -5.66
C LEU A 222 11.63 -15.19 -6.50
N MET A 223 11.37 -14.07 -5.84
CA MET A 223 10.99 -12.82 -6.49
C MET A 223 11.60 -11.57 -5.83
N CYS A 224 11.56 -10.45 -6.56
CA CYS A 224 11.74 -9.11 -6.01
C CYS A 224 10.36 -8.49 -5.77
N PRO A 225 9.89 -8.33 -4.51
CA PRO A 225 8.56 -7.83 -4.20
C PRO A 225 8.48 -6.29 -4.28
N GLU A 226 8.72 -5.75 -5.47
CA GLU A 226 8.73 -4.31 -5.71
C GLU A 226 7.37 -3.81 -6.23
N ALA A 227 7.11 -2.52 -6.05
CA ALA A 227 5.80 -1.90 -6.19
C ALA A 227 5.16 -1.97 -7.58
N TYR A 228 5.95 -2.03 -8.66
CA TYR A 228 5.41 -2.07 -10.04
C TYR A 228 4.51 -3.30 -10.28
N THR A 229 4.82 -4.44 -9.68
CA THR A 229 4.01 -5.67 -9.79
C THR A 229 2.64 -5.47 -9.15
N LEU A 230 2.61 -4.93 -7.94
CA LEU A 230 1.36 -4.59 -7.26
C LEU A 230 0.57 -3.51 -8.02
N HIS A 231 1.24 -2.42 -8.42
CA HIS A 231 0.61 -1.29 -9.10
C HIS A 231 -0.16 -1.74 -10.33
N ASP A 232 0.46 -2.50 -11.22
CA ASP A 232 -0.17 -2.92 -12.47
C ASP A 232 -1.25 -4.01 -12.23
N ALA A 233 -1.09 -4.88 -11.22
CA ALA A 233 -2.16 -5.76 -10.77
C ALA A 233 -3.38 -4.96 -10.28
N LEU A 234 -3.16 -3.93 -9.47
CA LEU A 234 -4.24 -3.08 -8.95
C LEU A 234 -4.91 -2.25 -10.04
N SER A 235 -4.18 -1.81 -11.09
CA SER A 235 -4.80 -1.18 -12.26
C SER A 235 -5.85 -2.09 -12.91
N GLY A 236 -5.59 -3.39 -13.02
CA GLY A 236 -6.59 -4.37 -13.47
C GLY A 236 -7.73 -4.55 -12.46
N TYR A 237 -7.40 -4.67 -11.19
CA TYR A 237 -8.37 -4.89 -10.13
C TYR A 237 -9.41 -3.77 -10.01
N VAL A 238 -8.99 -2.51 -10.01
CA VAL A 238 -9.92 -1.36 -9.91
C VAL A 238 -10.77 -1.18 -11.17
N ASN A 239 -10.36 -1.77 -12.29
CA ASN A 239 -11.11 -1.83 -13.53
C ASN A 239 -12.01 -3.08 -13.65
N ASN A 240 -12.09 -3.91 -12.60
CA ASN A 240 -12.87 -5.16 -12.53
C ASN A 240 -12.48 -6.15 -13.65
N GLU A 241 -11.21 -6.25 -13.98
CA GLU A 241 -10.68 -7.26 -14.88
C GLU A 241 -10.73 -8.65 -14.22
N SER A 242 -10.68 -9.70 -15.03
CA SER A 242 -10.63 -11.08 -14.52
C SER A 242 -9.30 -11.36 -13.80
N ASP A 243 -9.29 -12.36 -12.91
CA ASP A 243 -8.10 -12.77 -12.15
C ASP A 243 -6.90 -13.04 -13.08
N GLU A 244 -7.15 -13.69 -14.23
CA GLU A 244 -6.10 -13.95 -15.22
C GLU A 244 -5.58 -12.68 -15.93
N GLN A 245 -6.43 -11.69 -16.14
CA GLN A 245 -6.02 -10.39 -16.67
C GLN A 245 -5.20 -9.62 -15.64
N ILE A 246 -5.62 -9.61 -14.38
CA ILE A 246 -4.88 -9.02 -13.25
C ILE A 246 -3.49 -9.66 -13.13
N ARG A 247 -3.42 -10.99 -13.11
CA ARG A 247 -2.17 -11.75 -13.12
C ARG A 247 -1.29 -11.39 -14.32
N THR A 248 -1.87 -11.27 -15.51
CA THR A 248 -1.14 -10.92 -16.73
C THR A 248 -0.53 -9.53 -16.62
N ARG A 249 -1.23 -8.54 -16.09
CA ARG A 249 -0.67 -7.20 -15.83
C ARG A 249 0.51 -7.26 -14.88
N ALA A 250 0.37 -7.97 -13.75
CA ALA A 250 1.47 -8.18 -12.80
C ALA A 250 2.70 -8.81 -13.47
N ALA A 251 2.50 -9.84 -14.29
CA ALA A 251 3.59 -10.54 -14.99
C ALA A 251 4.27 -9.66 -16.07
N LEU A 252 3.52 -8.84 -16.78
CA LEU A 252 4.08 -7.89 -17.75
C LEU A 252 4.93 -6.82 -17.04
N ALA A 253 4.45 -6.26 -15.93
CA ALA A 253 5.23 -5.33 -15.13
C ALA A 253 6.51 -6.00 -14.60
N TYR A 254 6.39 -7.18 -14.00
CA TYR A 254 7.53 -7.92 -13.49
C TYR A 254 8.57 -8.19 -14.57
N SER A 255 8.15 -8.72 -15.74
CA SER A 255 9.01 -8.95 -16.90
C SER A 255 9.76 -7.68 -17.33
N LYS A 256 9.05 -6.55 -17.42
CA LYS A 256 9.61 -5.26 -17.83
C LYS A 256 10.72 -4.79 -16.88
N TYR A 257 10.47 -4.82 -15.57
CA TYR A 257 11.39 -4.26 -14.58
C TYR A 257 12.50 -5.23 -14.19
N GLN A 258 12.23 -6.53 -14.12
CA GLN A 258 13.22 -7.57 -13.80
C GLN A 258 14.00 -8.07 -15.03
N LYS A 259 13.66 -7.56 -16.23
CA LYS A 259 14.34 -7.95 -17.49
C LYS A 259 14.31 -9.46 -17.78
N CYS A 260 13.28 -10.16 -17.32
CA CYS A 260 13.03 -11.55 -17.64
C CYS A 260 11.98 -11.69 -18.76
N THR A 261 11.81 -12.90 -19.30
CA THR A 261 10.78 -13.13 -20.31
C THR A 261 9.37 -13.07 -19.68
N VAL A 262 8.36 -12.65 -20.45
CA VAL A 262 6.95 -12.69 -20.02
C VAL A 262 6.54 -14.11 -19.61
N LYS A 263 7.03 -15.14 -20.31
CA LYS A 263 6.79 -16.55 -19.97
C LYS A 263 7.33 -16.88 -18.57
N ALA A 264 8.56 -16.47 -18.25
CA ALA A 264 9.16 -16.68 -16.93
C ALA A 264 8.36 -15.93 -15.83
N ALA A 265 7.99 -14.67 -16.08
CA ALA A 265 7.17 -13.89 -15.15
C ALA A 265 5.79 -14.53 -14.94
N ARG A 266 5.15 -15.06 -15.97
CA ARG A 266 3.86 -15.76 -15.87
C ARG A 266 3.97 -17.14 -15.18
N ASN A 267 5.10 -17.80 -15.25
CA ASN A 267 5.34 -19.03 -14.48
C ASN A 267 5.56 -18.73 -12.99
N LEU A 268 6.19 -17.60 -12.70
CA LEU A 268 6.45 -17.14 -11.34
C LEU A 268 5.19 -16.62 -10.66
N LEU A 269 4.43 -15.76 -11.34
CA LEU A 269 3.23 -15.10 -10.81
C LEU A 269 1.99 -15.88 -11.27
N VAL A 270 1.26 -16.44 -10.32
CA VAL A 270 0.09 -17.29 -10.58
C VAL A 270 -1.15 -16.75 -9.88
N THR A 271 -2.34 -17.17 -10.30
CA THR A 271 -3.63 -16.85 -9.70
C THR A 271 -4.37 -18.12 -9.28
N GLY A 272 -5.26 -18.01 -8.30
CA GLY A 272 -6.06 -19.13 -7.81
C GLY A 272 -5.22 -20.21 -7.13
N TRP A 273 -5.82 -21.36 -6.94
CA TRP A 273 -5.26 -22.53 -6.22
C TRP A 273 -4.47 -23.46 -7.14
#